data_0964bf0e8859795f98f7e5d4de8ddda4
#
_entry.id   0964bf0e8859795f98f7e5d4de8ddda4
#
_cell.length_a   1.000
_cell.length_b   1.000
_cell.length_c   1.000
_cell.angle_alpha   90.00
_cell.angle_beta   90.00
_cell.angle_gamma   90.00
#
_symmetry.space_group_name_H-M   'P 1'
#
loop_
_entity.id
_entity.type
_entity.pdbx_description
1 polymer ?
#
loop_
_entity_poly.entity_id
_entity_poly.type
_entity_poly.pdbx_seq_one_letter_code
_entity_poly.pdbx_strand_id
1 'polypeptide(L)'
;MKDEIKEEKKDEKLERKKLKRRERAEKRQHKHMGISLRWFVTFLIIVLCAGIMLVYSLMSSRLYVQRYQEQLEKNVMAQAEYLKNNLLENHMTLDDPQDLNLRIEGVATTFYGRVLVINREYRVIKDTYGNHENAQIVNPDIMAVMRGQASEKISKKDGYLEYITAVKQEQDVQGVLVIQASTDSLKVIERRVERRNWLSFALIMAICIGAAWAIGNASSRGIKRINQQMEIAGEGQLETQIPVRG
;
A
#
# COMPACT_ATOMS: atom_id res chain seq x y z
N MET A 1 10.35 84.88 -17.98
CA MET A 1 9.30 84.77 -16.93
C MET A 1 8.20 83.75 -17.26
N LYS A 2 7.58 83.71 -18.45
CA LYS A 2 6.58 82.67 -18.77
C LYS A 2 7.19 81.30 -19.09
N ASP A 3 8.34 81.25 -19.63
CA ASP A 3 9.06 79.99 -19.99
C ASP A 3 9.70 79.31 -18.79
N GLU A 4 10.23 80.09 -17.86
CA GLU A 4 10.78 79.59 -16.59
C GLU A 4 9.75 78.89 -15.72
N ILE A 5 8.55 79.48 -15.65
CA ILE A 5 7.40 78.86 -14.90
C ILE A 5 6.94 77.55 -15.54
N LYS A 6 7.11 77.41 -16.85
CA LYS A 6 6.78 76.15 -17.55
C LYS A 6 7.82 75.04 -17.32
N GLU A 7 9.08 75.37 -17.24
CA GLU A 7 10.16 74.43 -16.92
C GLU A 7 10.05 73.95 -15.48
N GLU A 8 9.83 74.86 -14.53
CA GLU A 8 9.66 74.50 -13.11
C GLU A 8 8.47 73.53 -12.88
N LYS A 9 7.36 73.79 -13.54
CA LYS A 9 6.17 72.85 -13.50
C LYS A 9 6.44 71.52 -14.18
N LYS A 10 7.32 71.48 -15.14
CA LYS A 10 7.71 70.22 -15.83
C LYS A 10 8.65 69.38 -14.96
N ASP A 11 9.55 70.00 -14.26
CA ASP A 11 10.46 69.36 -13.34
C ASP A 11 9.72 68.85 -12.09
N GLU A 12 8.80 69.63 -11.53
CA GLU A 12 7.98 69.16 -10.42
C GLU A 12 7.12 67.94 -10.80
N LYS A 13 6.56 67.91 -12.02
CA LYS A 13 5.85 66.78 -12.53
C LYS A 13 6.73 65.52 -12.74
N LEU A 14 7.97 65.74 -13.13
CA LEU A 14 8.95 64.66 -13.34
C LEU A 14 9.38 64.05 -11.99
N GLU A 15 9.62 64.90 -11.01
CA GLU A 15 9.95 64.49 -9.64
C GLU A 15 8.81 63.68 -8.99
N ARG A 16 7.58 64.18 -9.10
CA ARG A 16 6.37 63.43 -8.62
C ARG A 16 6.22 62.09 -9.32
N LYS A 17 6.52 61.98 -10.61
CA LYS A 17 6.53 60.71 -11.33
C LYS A 17 7.64 59.73 -10.87
N LYS A 18 8.83 60.30 -10.56
CA LYS A 18 9.97 59.48 -10.02
C LYS A 18 9.65 58.98 -8.61
N LEU A 19 9.09 59.81 -7.74
CA LEU A 19 8.61 59.40 -6.40
C LEU A 19 7.56 58.29 -6.46
N LYS A 20 6.55 58.45 -7.28
CA LYS A 20 5.51 57.42 -7.46
C LYS A 20 6.08 56.09 -8.05
N ARG A 21 7.12 56.16 -8.87
CA ARG A 21 7.80 54.95 -9.37
C ARG A 21 8.62 54.27 -8.29
N ARG A 22 9.29 55.04 -7.42
CA ARG A 22 10.05 54.51 -6.26
C ARG A 22 9.11 53.83 -5.25
N GLU A 23 8.01 54.50 -4.87
CA GLU A 23 6.98 53.91 -3.99
C GLU A 23 6.39 52.62 -4.58
N ARG A 24 6.14 52.59 -5.89
CA ARG A 24 5.61 51.36 -6.55
C ARG A 24 6.69 50.26 -6.63
N ALA A 25 7.94 50.61 -6.75
CA ALA A 25 9.05 49.64 -6.72
C ALA A 25 9.25 49.06 -5.31
N GLU A 26 9.24 49.90 -4.27
CA GLU A 26 9.28 49.46 -2.86
C GLU A 26 8.07 48.59 -2.49
N LYS A 27 6.86 48.97 -2.88
CA LYS A 27 5.68 48.13 -2.68
C LYS A 27 5.73 46.80 -3.44
N ARG A 28 6.43 46.74 -4.58
CA ARG A 28 6.66 45.50 -5.31
C ARG A 28 7.72 44.61 -4.64
N GLN A 29 8.80 45.20 -4.09
CA GLN A 29 9.82 44.46 -3.36
C GLN A 29 9.27 43.83 -2.07
N HIS A 30 8.40 44.56 -1.33
CA HIS A 30 7.74 43.97 -0.15
C HIS A 30 6.67 42.92 -0.47
N LYS A 31 6.17 42.87 -1.71
CA LYS A 31 5.15 41.92 -2.12
C LYS A 31 5.72 40.55 -2.53
N HIS A 32 7.02 40.39 -2.72
CA HIS A 32 7.63 39.20 -3.29
C HIS A 32 8.26 38.22 -2.28
N MET A 33 8.23 38.49 -0.96
CA MET A 33 8.86 37.59 0.00
C MET A 33 8.03 37.34 1.25
N GLY A 34 6.82 36.94 1.00
CA GLY A 34 5.93 36.46 2.07
C GLY A 34 5.02 35.35 1.55
N ILE A 35 5.54 34.12 1.38
CA ILE A 35 4.68 32.98 1.56
C ILE A 35 4.08 33.17 2.94
N SER A 36 2.77 33.52 3.01
CA SER A 36 2.18 33.83 4.29
C SER A 36 2.44 32.63 5.20
N LEU A 37 2.88 32.84 6.43
CA LEU A 37 3.17 31.80 7.44
C LEU A 37 2.09 30.71 7.44
N ARG A 38 0.87 31.09 7.08
CA ARG A 38 -0.31 30.21 6.92
C ARG A 38 -0.09 29.15 5.84
N TRP A 39 0.35 29.54 4.65
CA TRP A 39 0.61 28.59 3.55
C TRP A 39 1.77 27.67 3.88
N PHE A 40 2.78 28.17 4.59
CA PHE A 40 3.91 27.36 5.04
C PHE A 40 3.48 26.32 6.06
N VAL A 41 2.71 26.69 7.09
CA VAL A 41 2.19 25.76 8.10
C VAL A 41 1.23 24.76 7.46
N THR A 42 0.33 25.18 6.58
CA THR A 42 -0.57 24.28 5.85
C THR A 42 0.20 23.26 5.02
N PHE A 43 1.20 23.73 4.27
CA PHE A 43 2.06 22.86 3.47
C PHE A 43 2.82 21.85 4.34
N LEU A 44 3.37 22.28 5.48
CA LEU A 44 4.08 21.41 6.42
C LEU A 44 3.17 20.30 6.96
N ILE A 45 1.95 20.63 7.35
CA ILE A 45 0.97 19.64 7.83
C ILE A 45 0.62 18.64 6.72
N ILE A 46 0.40 19.11 5.50
CA ILE A 46 0.10 18.24 4.36
C ILE A 46 1.25 17.27 4.08
N VAL A 47 2.50 17.77 4.07
CA VAL A 47 3.69 16.93 3.84
C VAL A 47 3.85 15.90 4.96
N LEU A 48 3.64 16.29 6.21
CA LEU A 48 3.72 15.38 7.36
C LEU A 48 2.65 14.27 7.26
N CYS A 49 1.40 14.62 7.00
CA CYS A 49 0.31 13.66 6.82
C CYS A 49 0.58 12.72 5.64
N ALA A 50 1.04 13.26 4.52
CA ALA A 50 1.39 12.46 3.34
C ALA A 50 2.54 11.47 3.65
N GLY A 51 3.57 11.90 4.38
CA GLY A 51 4.68 11.05 4.80
C GLY A 51 4.24 9.88 5.70
N ILE A 52 3.45 10.15 6.72
CA ILE A 52 2.91 9.12 7.62
C ILE A 52 2.07 8.11 6.83
N MET A 53 1.20 8.59 5.93
CA MET A 53 0.34 7.72 5.13
C MET A 53 1.13 6.87 4.13
N LEU A 54 2.19 7.41 3.57
CA LEU A 54 3.06 6.65 2.66
C LEU A 54 3.73 5.50 3.41
N VAL A 55 4.30 5.76 4.59
CA VAL A 55 4.91 4.72 5.45
C VAL A 55 3.87 3.66 5.84
N TYR A 56 2.67 4.08 6.26
CA TYR A 56 1.57 3.17 6.60
C TYR A 56 1.16 2.30 5.41
N SER A 57 1.02 2.87 4.21
CA SER A 57 0.66 2.14 2.99
C SER A 57 1.68 1.06 2.64
N LEU A 58 2.98 1.40 2.69
CA LEU A 58 4.06 0.46 2.41
C LEU A 58 4.12 -0.68 3.44
N MET A 59 3.99 -0.37 4.75
CA MET A 59 3.97 -1.39 5.80
C MET A 59 2.74 -2.28 5.70
N SER A 60 1.56 -1.69 5.50
CA SER A 60 0.30 -2.43 5.41
C SER A 60 0.32 -3.44 4.27
N SER A 61 0.78 -3.05 3.08
CA SER A 61 0.85 -3.95 1.93
C SER A 61 1.75 -5.16 2.20
N ARG A 62 2.96 -4.93 2.73
CA ARG A 62 3.90 -6.02 3.05
C ARG A 62 3.36 -6.99 4.09
N LEU A 63 2.77 -6.47 5.17
CA LEU A 63 2.20 -7.30 6.25
C LEU A 63 1.03 -8.15 5.75
N TYR A 64 0.16 -7.60 4.90
CA TYR A 64 -0.95 -8.37 4.33
C TYR A 64 -0.47 -9.51 3.44
N VAL A 65 0.49 -9.26 2.56
CA VAL A 65 1.06 -10.29 1.68
C VAL A 65 1.72 -11.40 2.49
N GLN A 66 2.53 -11.05 3.50
CA GLN A 66 3.20 -12.04 4.37
C GLN A 66 2.17 -12.91 5.11
N ARG A 67 1.18 -12.30 5.78
CA ARG A 67 0.15 -13.05 6.51
C ARG A 67 -0.66 -13.96 5.61
N TYR A 68 -0.97 -13.50 4.40
CA TYR A 68 -1.70 -14.33 3.46
C TYR A 68 -0.87 -15.52 2.96
N GLN A 69 0.43 -15.30 2.71
CA GLN A 69 1.35 -16.40 2.37
C GLN A 69 1.44 -17.43 3.48
N GLU A 70 1.61 -17.01 4.72
CA GLU A 70 1.64 -17.91 5.89
C GLU A 70 0.32 -18.68 6.04
N GLN A 71 -0.80 -18.03 5.79
CA GLN A 71 -2.11 -18.68 5.84
C GLN A 71 -2.28 -19.68 4.69
N LEU A 72 -1.82 -19.35 3.50
CA LEU A 72 -1.83 -20.27 2.35
C LEU A 72 -0.98 -21.52 2.64
N GLU A 73 0.24 -21.34 3.17
CA GLU A 73 1.11 -22.44 3.57
C GLU A 73 0.41 -23.36 4.58
N LYS A 74 -0.16 -22.80 5.65
CA LYS A 74 -0.88 -23.57 6.68
C LYS A 74 -2.10 -24.32 6.10
N ASN A 75 -2.85 -23.67 5.21
CA ASN A 75 -4.00 -24.30 4.57
C ASN A 75 -3.57 -25.44 3.64
N VAL A 76 -2.50 -25.24 2.87
CA VAL A 76 -1.95 -26.29 2.01
C VAL A 76 -1.47 -27.49 2.83
N MET A 77 -0.73 -27.23 3.93
CA MET A 77 -0.29 -28.29 4.84
C MET A 77 -1.46 -29.08 5.44
N ALA A 78 -2.51 -28.38 5.91
CA ALA A 78 -3.68 -29.03 6.50
C ALA A 78 -4.44 -29.90 5.48
N GLN A 79 -4.57 -29.43 4.25
CA GLN A 79 -5.20 -30.22 3.19
C GLN A 79 -4.31 -31.38 2.70
N ALA A 80 -3.00 -31.19 2.70
CA ALA A 80 -2.05 -32.26 2.40
C ALA A 80 -2.14 -33.38 3.45
N GLU A 81 -2.21 -33.02 4.74
CA GLU A 81 -2.38 -34.00 5.81
C GLU A 81 -3.69 -34.77 5.70
N TYR A 82 -4.77 -34.08 5.37
CA TYR A 82 -6.06 -34.71 5.08
C TYR A 82 -5.98 -35.70 3.93
N LEU A 83 -5.38 -35.30 2.78
CA LEU A 83 -5.20 -36.19 1.64
C LEU A 83 -4.27 -37.36 1.95
N LYS A 84 -3.18 -37.11 2.67
CA LYS A 84 -2.22 -38.14 3.08
C LYS A 84 -2.89 -39.25 3.87
N ASN A 85 -3.73 -38.91 4.85
CA ASN A 85 -4.47 -39.88 5.64
C ASN A 85 -5.43 -40.70 4.78
N ASN A 86 -6.14 -40.06 3.85
CA ASN A 86 -7.01 -40.79 2.91
C ASN A 86 -6.22 -41.70 1.96
N LEU A 87 -5.04 -41.29 1.50
CA LEU A 87 -4.17 -42.13 0.66
C LEU A 87 -3.66 -43.36 1.42
N LEU A 88 -3.36 -43.20 2.71
CA LEU A 88 -2.94 -44.32 3.56
C LEU A 88 -4.06 -45.31 3.83
N GLU A 89 -5.26 -44.85 4.10
CA GLU A 89 -6.44 -45.69 4.29
C GLU A 89 -6.74 -46.57 3.05
N ASN A 90 -6.48 -46.01 1.85
CA ASN A 90 -6.65 -46.70 0.58
C ASN A 90 -5.37 -47.40 0.07
N HIS A 91 -4.39 -47.66 0.95
CA HIS A 91 -3.14 -48.36 0.65
C HIS A 91 -2.38 -47.80 -0.59
N MET A 92 -2.51 -46.51 -0.89
CA MET A 92 -2.01 -45.88 -2.12
C MET A 92 -2.53 -46.52 -3.42
N THR A 93 -3.43 -47.47 -3.32
CA THR A 93 -4.14 -48.02 -4.45
C THR A 93 -5.42 -47.20 -4.64
N LEU A 94 -5.78 -46.95 -5.87
CA LEU A 94 -7.05 -46.27 -6.19
C LEU A 94 -8.18 -47.31 -6.23
N ASP A 95 -8.32 -48.12 -5.16
CA ASP A 95 -9.31 -49.21 -5.10
C ASP A 95 -10.76 -48.68 -5.05
N ASP A 96 -10.95 -47.47 -4.51
CA ASP A 96 -12.17 -46.66 -4.78
C ASP A 96 -11.76 -45.36 -5.49
N PRO A 97 -11.53 -45.40 -6.81
CA PRO A 97 -10.94 -44.29 -7.55
C PRO A 97 -11.87 -43.07 -7.62
N GLN A 98 -13.19 -43.25 -7.44
CA GLN A 98 -14.11 -42.12 -7.61
C GLN A 98 -14.10 -41.19 -6.41
N ASP A 99 -14.18 -41.67 -5.18
CA ASP A 99 -14.16 -40.82 -3.98
C ASP A 99 -12.82 -40.15 -3.77
N LEU A 100 -11.70 -40.87 -3.92
CA LEU A 100 -10.36 -40.32 -3.80
C LEU A 100 -10.05 -39.27 -4.87
N ASN A 101 -10.47 -39.53 -6.12
CA ASN A 101 -10.31 -38.56 -7.20
C ASN A 101 -11.08 -37.25 -6.91
N LEU A 102 -12.34 -37.36 -6.43
CA LEU A 102 -13.14 -36.20 -6.07
C LEU A 102 -12.46 -35.35 -4.95
N ARG A 103 -11.86 -36.01 -3.96
CA ARG A 103 -11.13 -35.32 -2.89
C ARG A 103 -9.88 -34.63 -3.39
N ILE A 104 -9.08 -35.31 -4.22
CA ILE A 104 -7.88 -34.74 -4.84
C ILE A 104 -8.22 -33.54 -5.72
N GLU A 105 -9.26 -33.68 -6.56
CA GLU A 105 -9.73 -32.59 -7.42
C GLU A 105 -10.32 -31.42 -6.61
N GLY A 106 -11.02 -31.72 -5.51
CA GLY A 106 -11.54 -30.73 -4.58
C GLY A 106 -10.41 -29.85 -3.99
N VAL A 107 -9.30 -30.47 -3.56
CA VAL A 107 -8.14 -29.75 -3.05
C VAL A 107 -7.48 -28.93 -4.16
N ALA A 108 -7.27 -29.51 -5.33
CA ALA A 108 -6.69 -28.78 -6.47
C ALA A 108 -7.55 -27.56 -6.85
N THR A 109 -8.87 -27.70 -6.88
CA THR A 109 -9.81 -26.61 -7.16
C THR A 109 -9.76 -25.53 -6.08
N THR A 110 -9.69 -25.91 -4.81
CA THR A 110 -9.62 -24.98 -3.67
C THR A 110 -8.40 -24.05 -3.76
N PHE A 111 -7.29 -24.57 -4.22
CA PHE A 111 -6.05 -23.81 -4.36
C PHE A 111 -5.80 -23.25 -5.77
N TYR A 112 -6.75 -23.44 -6.68
CA TYR A 112 -6.55 -23.12 -8.11
C TYR A 112 -5.22 -23.64 -8.63
N GLY A 113 -4.89 -24.87 -8.26
CA GLY A 113 -3.59 -25.44 -8.42
C GLY A 113 -3.63 -26.88 -8.92
N ARG A 114 -2.54 -27.59 -8.68
CA ARG A 114 -2.32 -28.95 -9.13
C ARG A 114 -1.98 -29.85 -7.96
N VAL A 115 -2.50 -31.07 -7.96
CA VAL A 115 -2.13 -32.13 -7.02
C VAL A 115 -1.58 -33.31 -7.80
N LEU A 116 -0.43 -33.82 -7.36
CA LEU A 116 0.20 -35.01 -7.89
C LEU A 116 0.37 -36.03 -6.76
N VAL A 117 0.06 -37.28 -7.04
CA VAL A 117 0.34 -38.43 -6.20
C VAL A 117 1.37 -39.30 -6.90
N ILE A 118 2.48 -39.58 -6.25
CA ILE A 118 3.64 -40.28 -6.81
C ILE A 118 3.94 -41.50 -5.95
N ASN A 119 4.06 -42.68 -6.57
CA ASN A 119 4.37 -43.92 -5.89
C ASN A 119 5.89 -44.12 -5.64
N ARG A 120 6.26 -45.24 -5.00
CA ARG A 120 7.67 -45.59 -4.70
C ARG A 120 8.56 -45.69 -5.92
N GLU A 121 8.03 -46.04 -7.07
CA GLU A 121 8.72 -46.16 -8.35
C GLU A 121 8.90 -44.81 -9.06
N TYR A 122 8.62 -43.68 -8.36
CA TYR A 122 8.64 -42.34 -8.92
C TYR A 122 7.65 -42.13 -10.07
N ARG A 123 6.61 -42.98 -10.16
CA ARG A 123 5.54 -42.87 -11.16
C ARG A 123 4.37 -42.08 -10.63
N VAL A 124 3.86 -41.18 -11.42
CA VAL A 124 2.65 -40.43 -11.08
C VAL A 124 1.43 -41.33 -11.21
N ILE A 125 0.76 -41.59 -10.09
CA ILE A 125 -0.48 -42.34 -10.03
C ILE A 125 -1.65 -41.44 -10.41
N LYS A 126 -1.63 -40.19 -9.91
CA LYS A 126 -2.67 -39.20 -10.18
C LYS A 126 -2.08 -37.82 -10.42
N ASP A 127 -2.63 -37.15 -11.41
CA ASP A 127 -2.32 -35.75 -11.75
C ASP A 127 -3.64 -35.03 -12.09
N THR A 128 -4.02 -34.03 -11.31
CA THR A 128 -5.26 -33.28 -11.55
C THR A 128 -5.27 -32.50 -12.87
N TYR A 129 -4.08 -32.27 -13.47
CA TYR A 129 -4.01 -31.71 -14.83
C TYR A 129 -3.98 -32.79 -15.93
N GLY A 130 -3.86 -34.05 -15.56
CA GLY A 130 -3.86 -35.17 -16.50
C GLY A 130 -2.61 -35.31 -17.36
N ASN A 131 -1.67 -34.37 -17.30
CA ASN A 131 -0.54 -34.28 -18.25
C ASN A 131 0.57 -35.30 -17.97
N HIS A 132 0.70 -35.77 -16.75
CA HIS A 132 1.83 -36.62 -16.32
C HIS A 132 1.39 -37.94 -15.69
N GLU A 133 0.12 -38.35 -15.82
CA GLU A 133 -0.31 -39.66 -15.32
C GLU A 133 0.49 -40.77 -15.97
N ASN A 134 0.94 -41.72 -15.16
CA ASN A 134 1.86 -42.80 -15.52
C ASN A 134 3.29 -42.37 -15.94
N ALA A 135 3.60 -41.06 -15.96
CA ALA A 135 4.94 -40.59 -16.24
C ALA A 135 5.86 -40.79 -15.01
N GLN A 136 7.15 -40.99 -15.26
CA GLN A 136 8.14 -41.00 -14.21
C GLN A 136 8.69 -39.58 -13.99
N ILE A 137 8.60 -39.08 -12.75
CA ILE A 137 9.09 -37.74 -12.41
C ILE A 137 10.37 -37.86 -11.60
N VAL A 138 11.45 -37.24 -12.12
CA VAL A 138 12.74 -37.12 -11.45
C VAL A 138 12.92 -35.64 -11.06
N ASN A 139 12.59 -35.32 -9.81
CA ASN A 139 12.79 -33.99 -9.21
C ASN A 139 13.63 -34.18 -7.94
N PRO A 140 14.71 -33.40 -7.73
CA PRO A 140 15.57 -33.53 -6.54
C PRO A 140 14.80 -33.42 -5.22
N ASP A 141 13.80 -32.54 -5.16
CA ASP A 141 12.99 -32.32 -3.96
C ASP A 141 12.08 -33.51 -3.65
N ILE A 142 11.44 -34.08 -4.68
CA ILE A 142 10.64 -35.30 -4.57
C ILE A 142 11.54 -36.49 -4.15
N MET A 143 12.73 -36.60 -4.74
CA MET A 143 13.67 -37.66 -4.40
C MET A 143 14.16 -37.56 -2.95
N ALA A 144 14.41 -36.34 -2.45
CA ALA A 144 14.83 -36.14 -1.06
C ALA A 144 13.75 -36.60 -0.07
N VAL A 145 12.49 -36.27 -0.37
CA VAL A 145 11.32 -36.66 0.45
C VAL A 145 11.08 -38.17 0.35
N MET A 146 11.15 -38.76 -0.84
CA MET A 146 10.96 -40.20 -1.07
C MET A 146 12.01 -41.04 -0.35
N ARG A 147 13.28 -40.59 -0.30
CA ARG A 147 14.39 -41.24 0.41
C ARG A 147 14.35 -41.02 1.93
N GLY A 148 13.37 -40.28 2.46
CA GLY A 148 13.28 -39.99 3.88
C GLY A 148 14.29 -38.96 4.39
N GLN A 149 15.04 -38.29 3.50
CA GLN A 149 15.98 -37.22 3.86
C GLN A 149 15.27 -35.98 4.39
N ALA A 150 14.03 -35.78 3.98
CA ALA A 150 13.11 -34.77 4.51
C ALA A 150 11.71 -35.37 4.64
N SER A 151 10.94 -34.98 5.67
CA SER A 151 9.55 -35.40 5.80
C SER A 151 8.63 -34.61 4.90
N GLU A 152 8.98 -33.36 4.68
CA GLU A 152 8.24 -32.40 3.88
C GLU A 152 9.17 -31.33 3.31
N LYS A 153 8.75 -30.69 2.25
CA LYS A 153 9.49 -29.57 1.64
C LYS A 153 8.51 -28.53 1.08
N ILE A 154 8.77 -27.27 1.39
CA ILE A 154 8.04 -26.12 0.85
C ILE A 154 8.98 -25.34 -0.05
N SER A 155 8.52 -25.04 -1.25
CA SER A 155 9.25 -24.24 -2.22
C SER A 155 8.34 -23.18 -2.81
N LYS A 156 8.78 -21.93 -2.76
CA LYS A 156 8.10 -20.82 -3.42
C LYS A 156 8.67 -20.66 -4.81
N LYS A 157 7.84 -20.90 -5.81
CA LYS A 157 8.18 -20.73 -7.22
C LYS A 157 7.39 -19.56 -7.80
N ASP A 158 7.80 -19.09 -8.97
CA ASP A 158 7.06 -18.01 -9.63
C ASP A 158 5.68 -18.50 -10.05
N GLY A 159 4.66 -17.90 -9.46
CA GLY A 159 3.25 -18.19 -9.72
C GLY A 159 2.62 -19.29 -8.84
N TYR A 160 3.37 -20.07 -8.06
CA TYR A 160 2.80 -21.09 -7.18
C TYR A 160 3.68 -21.43 -5.96
N LEU A 161 3.00 -21.87 -4.91
CA LEU A 161 3.60 -22.51 -3.74
C LEU A 161 3.59 -24.03 -3.97
N GLU A 162 4.73 -24.67 -3.93
CA GLU A 162 4.87 -26.13 -4.03
C GLU A 162 5.11 -26.73 -2.64
N TYR A 163 4.24 -27.60 -2.22
CA TYR A 163 4.37 -28.38 -0.99
C TYR A 163 4.50 -29.85 -1.33
N ILE A 164 5.57 -30.47 -0.86
CA ILE A 164 5.90 -31.88 -1.10
C ILE A 164 5.95 -32.55 0.27
N THR A 165 5.18 -33.63 0.46
CA THR A 165 5.15 -34.39 1.71
C THR A 165 5.19 -35.89 1.46
N ALA A 166 5.86 -36.62 2.35
CA ALA A 166 5.91 -38.07 2.30
C ALA A 166 4.61 -38.67 2.82
N VAL A 167 4.08 -39.61 2.08
CA VAL A 167 3.01 -40.52 2.52
C VAL A 167 3.68 -41.72 3.15
N LYS A 168 3.66 -41.82 4.49
CA LYS A 168 4.35 -42.85 5.25
C LYS A 168 3.38 -43.81 5.92
N GLN A 169 3.61 -45.08 5.80
CA GLN A 169 2.95 -46.10 6.60
C GLN A 169 3.97 -46.64 7.61
N GLU A 170 3.71 -46.39 8.90
CA GLU A 170 4.70 -46.57 9.97
C GLU A 170 5.96 -45.74 9.74
N GLN A 171 7.08 -46.38 9.40
CA GLN A 171 8.36 -45.69 9.07
C GLN A 171 8.71 -45.72 7.60
N ASP A 172 7.90 -46.40 6.79
CA ASP A 172 8.20 -46.65 5.38
C ASP A 172 7.47 -45.69 4.47
N VAL A 173 8.21 -45.03 3.56
CA VAL A 173 7.64 -44.09 2.60
C VAL A 173 6.96 -44.85 1.46
N GLN A 174 5.64 -44.79 1.38
CA GLN A 174 4.84 -45.43 0.34
C GLN A 174 4.76 -44.59 -0.94
N GLY A 175 4.92 -43.30 -0.80
CA GLY A 175 4.87 -42.35 -1.91
C GLY A 175 5.01 -40.92 -1.46
N VAL A 176 4.81 -40.02 -2.39
CA VAL A 176 4.88 -38.58 -2.18
C VAL A 176 3.66 -37.89 -2.72
N LEU A 177 3.10 -36.99 -1.92
CA LEU A 177 2.05 -36.06 -2.32
C LEU A 177 2.66 -34.70 -2.62
N VAL A 178 2.36 -34.15 -3.79
CA VAL A 178 2.77 -32.82 -4.21
C VAL A 178 1.54 -31.96 -4.43
N ILE A 179 1.46 -30.82 -3.73
CA ILE A 179 0.43 -29.82 -3.92
C ILE A 179 1.07 -28.54 -4.45
N GLN A 180 0.64 -28.09 -5.61
CA GLN A 180 1.03 -26.81 -6.18
C GLN A 180 -0.16 -25.86 -6.06
N ALA A 181 -0.08 -24.90 -5.13
CA ALA A 181 -1.12 -23.90 -4.91
C ALA A 181 -0.80 -22.61 -5.68
N SER A 182 -1.75 -22.13 -6.48
CA SER A 182 -1.56 -20.88 -7.23
C SER A 182 -1.39 -19.67 -6.29
N THR A 183 -0.41 -18.83 -6.59
CA THR A 183 -0.20 -17.54 -5.89
C THR A 183 -0.78 -16.35 -6.67
N ASP A 184 -1.50 -16.56 -7.75
CA ASP A 184 -2.08 -15.46 -8.53
C ASP A 184 -3.18 -14.71 -7.75
N SER A 185 -3.86 -15.37 -6.83
CA SER A 185 -4.76 -14.72 -5.88
C SER A 185 -4.05 -13.68 -5.01
N LEU A 186 -2.76 -13.87 -4.70
CA LEU A 186 -1.93 -12.88 -4.00
C LEU A 186 -1.84 -11.56 -4.78
N LYS A 187 -1.60 -11.63 -6.08
CA LYS A 187 -1.52 -10.45 -6.96
C LYS A 187 -2.84 -9.69 -7.01
N VAL A 188 -3.97 -10.41 -6.99
CA VAL A 188 -5.31 -9.80 -6.96
C VAL A 188 -5.57 -9.11 -5.62
N ILE A 189 -5.18 -9.75 -4.51
CA ILE A 189 -5.31 -9.18 -3.16
C ILE A 189 -4.42 -7.97 -3.01
N GLU A 190 -3.18 -8.03 -3.45
CA GLU A 190 -2.23 -6.91 -3.43
C GLU A 190 -2.81 -5.67 -4.13
N ARG A 191 -3.30 -5.81 -5.36
CA ARG A 191 -3.96 -4.72 -6.11
C ARG A 191 -5.20 -4.18 -5.40
N ARG A 192 -5.96 -5.03 -4.72
CA ARG A 192 -7.15 -4.63 -3.95
C ARG A 192 -6.76 -3.82 -2.71
N VAL A 193 -5.72 -4.25 -1.99
CA VAL A 193 -5.18 -3.55 -0.82
C VAL A 193 -4.61 -2.20 -1.24
N GLU A 194 -3.83 -2.15 -2.32
CA GLU A 194 -3.30 -0.91 -2.88
C GLU A 194 -4.40 0.08 -3.24
N ARG A 195 -5.43 -0.36 -3.97
CA ARG A 195 -6.57 0.50 -4.33
C ARG A 195 -7.27 1.05 -3.08
N ARG A 196 -7.49 0.23 -2.07
CA ARG A 196 -8.10 0.66 -0.80
C ARG A 196 -7.22 1.68 -0.08
N ASN A 197 -5.91 1.46 -0.04
CA ASN A 197 -4.95 2.38 0.56
C ASN A 197 -4.95 3.74 -0.17
N TRP A 198 -4.99 3.74 -1.50
CA TRP A 198 -5.09 4.97 -2.30
C TRP A 198 -6.39 5.75 -2.05
N LEU A 199 -7.53 5.06 -1.94
CA LEU A 199 -8.81 5.69 -1.59
C LEU A 199 -8.78 6.30 -0.19
N SER A 200 -8.24 5.57 0.78
CA SER A 200 -8.08 6.08 2.16
C SER A 200 -7.14 7.28 2.19
N PHE A 201 -6.04 7.25 1.44
CA PHE A 201 -5.12 8.37 1.29
C PHE A 201 -5.81 9.61 0.73
N ALA A 202 -6.56 9.46 -0.37
CA ALA A 202 -7.30 10.57 -0.98
C ALA A 202 -8.33 11.18 -0.02
N LEU A 203 -9.05 10.36 0.74
CA LEU A 203 -10.03 10.82 1.72
C LEU A 203 -9.38 11.62 2.85
N ILE A 204 -8.30 11.08 3.44
CA ILE A 204 -7.60 11.76 4.54
C ILE A 204 -6.96 13.05 4.05
N MET A 205 -6.36 13.05 2.85
CA MET A 205 -5.82 14.28 2.25
C MET A 205 -6.89 15.33 2.04
N ALA A 206 -8.08 14.97 1.58
CA ALA A 206 -9.19 15.90 1.44
C ALA A 206 -9.63 16.51 2.78
N ILE A 207 -9.69 15.69 3.84
CA ILE A 207 -9.99 16.16 5.21
C ILE A 207 -8.89 17.09 5.72
N CYS A 208 -7.62 16.76 5.54
CA CYS A 208 -6.48 17.59 5.96
C CYS A 208 -6.48 18.94 5.24
N ILE A 209 -6.73 18.97 3.93
CA ILE A 209 -6.83 20.22 3.14
C ILE A 209 -8.00 21.06 3.64
N GLY A 210 -9.16 20.45 3.87
CA GLY A 210 -10.35 21.15 4.40
C GLY A 210 -10.10 21.75 5.79
N ALA A 211 -9.51 21.00 6.70
CA ALA A 211 -9.15 21.45 8.04
C ALA A 211 -8.12 22.60 7.98
N ALA A 212 -7.07 22.46 7.18
CA ALA A 212 -6.07 23.50 7.00
C ALA A 212 -6.65 24.79 6.42
N TRP A 213 -7.58 24.67 5.48
CA TRP A 213 -8.32 25.81 4.93
C TRP A 213 -9.20 26.50 5.99
N ALA A 214 -9.93 25.72 6.79
CA ALA A 214 -10.78 26.22 7.87
C ALA A 214 -9.97 26.96 8.94
N ILE A 215 -8.89 26.36 9.43
CA ILE A 215 -7.97 26.96 10.42
C ILE A 215 -7.35 28.23 9.83
N GLY A 216 -6.90 28.17 8.58
CA GLY A 216 -6.35 29.32 7.87
C GLY A 216 -7.32 30.48 7.80
N ASN A 217 -8.60 30.26 7.54
CA ASN A 217 -9.63 31.31 7.50
C ASN A 217 -9.97 31.86 8.89
N ALA A 218 -10.05 31.01 9.90
CA ALA A 218 -10.34 31.43 11.28
C ALA A 218 -9.24 32.36 11.82
N SER A 219 -7.98 31.99 11.67
CA SER A 219 -6.82 32.78 12.12
C SER A 219 -6.71 34.12 11.42
N SER A 220 -7.11 34.23 10.15
CA SER A 220 -7.04 35.49 9.40
C SER A 220 -8.04 36.54 9.83
N ARG A 221 -9.19 36.10 10.32
CA ARG A 221 -10.22 37.02 10.81
C ARG A 221 -9.75 37.70 12.11
N GLY A 222 -9.02 36.96 12.96
CA GLY A 222 -8.45 37.53 14.18
C GLY A 222 -7.35 38.59 13.89
N ILE A 223 -6.41 38.25 13.03
CA ILE A 223 -5.26 39.14 12.70
C ILE A 223 -5.74 40.41 11.97
N LYS A 224 -6.70 40.30 11.07
CA LYS A 224 -7.28 41.49 10.42
C LYS A 224 -7.95 42.44 11.40
N ARG A 225 -8.65 41.93 12.41
CA ARG A 225 -9.27 42.75 13.46
C ARG A 225 -8.23 43.49 14.30
N ILE A 226 -7.16 42.82 14.69
CA ILE A 226 -6.06 43.39 15.46
C ILE A 226 -5.35 44.50 14.64
N ASN A 227 -5.05 44.26 13.37
CA ASN A 227 -4.43 45.28 12.51
C ASN A 227 -5.32 46.50 12.30
N GLN A 228 -6.65 46.32 12.11
CA GLN A 228 -7.57 47.42 12.00
C GLN A 228 -7.65 48.24 13.29
N GLN A 229 -7.63 47.60 14.45
CA GLN A 229 -7.61 48.29 15.75
C GLN A 229 -6.28 49.00 16.01
N MET A 230 -5.16 48.45 15.60
CA MET A 230 -3.86 49.12 15.68
C MET A 230 -3.75 50.33 14.76
N GLU A 231 -4.38 50.28 13.58
CA GLU A 231 -4.43 51.43 12.64
C GLU A 231 -5.29 52.56 13.21
N ILE A 232 -6.43 52.24 13.83
CA ILE A 232 -7.30 53.19 14.51
C ILE A 232 -6.60 53.79 15.76
N ALA A 233 -5.88 52.99 16.53
CA ALA A 233 -5.11 53.48 17.68
C ALA A 233 -3.89 54.34 17.26
N GLY A 234 -3.28 54.06 16.10
CA GLY A 234 -2.20 54.84 15.52
C GLY A 234 -2.62 56.23 15.00
N GLU A 235 -3.94 56.42 14.67
CA GLU A 235 -4.53 57.68 14.25
C GLU A 235 -4.95 58.59 15.42
N GLY A 236 -4.59 58.24 16.66
CA GLY A 236 -4.76 59.10 17.85
C GLY A 236 -6.06 58.97 18.60
N GLN A 237 -6.92 58.03 18.28
CA GLN A 237 -8.13 57.68 19.05
C GLN A 237 -7.84 56.64 20.12
N LEU A 238 -7.37 57.08 21.30
CA LEU A 238 -6.94 56.26 22.42
C LEU A 238 -8.07 55.65 23.29
N GLU A 239 -9.33 55.83 22.90
CA GLU A 239 -10.51 55.40 23.71
C GLU A 239 -11.14 54.05 23.33
N THR A 240 -10.53 53.26 22.45
CA THR A 240 -11.10 51.97 22.09
C THR A 240 -10.57 50.87 22.96
N GLN A 241 -11.38 50.40 23.92
CA GLN A 241 -11.09 49.17 24.72
C GLN A 241 -11.05 47.95 23.80
N ILE A 242 -9.93 47.21 23.84
CA ILE A 242 -9.76 45.96 23.11
C ILE A 242 -10.57 44.87 23.83
N PRO A 243 -11.65 44.31 23.28
CA PRO A 243 -12.33 43.19 23.90
C PRO A 243 -11.49 41.91 23.81
N VAL A 244 -10.88 41.55 24.91
CA VAL A 244 -10.22 40.23 25.06
C VAL A 244 -11.33 39.21 25.32
N ARG A 245 -11.64 38.39 24.28
CA ARG A 245 -12.43 37.19 24.45
C ARG A 245 -11.49 36.02 24.58
N GLY A 246 -11.46 35.38 25.80
CA GLY A 246 -10.88 34.10 26.06
C GLY A 246 -11.59 32.97 25.33
#